data_37659995da3b864a69cc9a2c65ce823c
#
_entry.id   37659995da3b864a69cc9a2c65ce823c
#
_cell.length_a   1.000
_cell.length_b   1.000
_cell.length_c   1.000
_cell.angle_alpha   90.00
_cell.angle_beta   90.00
_cell.angle_gamma   90.00
#
_symmetry.space_group_name_H-M   'P 1'
#
loop_
_entity.id
_entity.type
_entity.pdbx_description
1 polymer ?
#
loop_
_entity_poly.entity_id
_entity_poly.type
_entity_poly.pdbx_seq_one_letter_code
_entity_poly.pdbx_strand_id
1 'polypeptide(L)'
;WRGRIADTAETHHTSYKGGRPVMPGGEVLYQDVDRIGWTVDSPGAADESGWGHLRFRGLHVHERRVVLGYEVGGREVRELPGVAPGGKGVTRQLKVGPGSRTVYCLAGRDERVTVGLETRRGAARIVTGADGARWVAIEPSEQATELLVRVLPRGVAHAGGKTAELGELMGGGPRRWPVEIQTAVAPGKPVQGYAADLLTVPLANPYGSWMRISAMDFFEDGRIAVSTLSGDVWIVTVGKGPGAGAA
;
A
#
# COMPACT_ATOMS: atom_id res chain seq x y z
N TRP A 1 0.81 -6.68 9.78
CA TRP A 1 0.31 -7.31 8.55
C TRP A 1 -0.55 -8.52 8.93
N ARG A 2 -1.85 -8.46 8.72
CA ARG A 2 -2.72 -9.63 8.84
C ARG A 2 -2.66 -10.34 7.48
N GLY A 3 -1.81 -11.38 7.38
CA GLY A 3 -1.65 -12.15 6.15
C GLY A 3 -2.83 -13.08 5.91
N ARG A 4 -3.96 -12.54 5.50
CA ARG A 4 -5.03 -13.30 4.87
C ARG A 4 -5.09 -12.91 3.41
N ILE A 5 -4.98 -13.87 2.52
CA ILE A 5 -5.36 -13.68 1.12
C ILE A 5 -6.89 -13.70 1.12
N ALA A 6 -7.50 -12.56 0.79
CA ALA A 6 -8.95 -12.52 0.63
C ALA A 6 -9.34 -13.36 -0.59
N ASP A 7 -10.19 -14.33 -0.41
CA ASP A 7 -10.98 -14.85 -1.51
C ASP A 7 -12.00 -13.77 -1.90
N THR A 8 -11.74 -13.10 -3.02
CA THR A 8 -12.56 -11.98 -3.47
C THR A 8 -13.93 -12.39 -3.98
N ALA A 9 -14.22 -13.71 -4.06
CA ALA A 9 -15.51 -14.22 -4.53
C ALA A 9 -16.64 -14.05 -3.50
N GLU A 10 -16.32 -13.84 -2.23
CA GLU A 10 -17.32 -13.68 -1.15
C GLU A 10 -17.42 -12.27 -0.56
N THR A 11 -16.76 -11.28 -1.12
CA THR A 11 -16.92 -9.90 -0.67
C THR A 11 -18.23 -9.30 -1.17
N HIS A 12 -19.33 -9.78 -0.67
CA HIS A 12 -20.59 -9.06 -0.79
C HIS A 12 -20.50 -7.76 0.03
N HIS A 13 -20.78 -6.64 -0.62
CA HIS A 13 -21.08 -5.38 0.02
C HIS A 13 -22.13 -5.60 1.11
N THR A 14 -21.68 -5.77 2.34
CA THR A 14 -22.60 -5.74 3.47
C THR A 14 -23.04 -4.30 3.64
N SER A 15 -24.34 -4.11 3.46
CA SER A 15 -25.04 -2.84 3.60
C SER A 15 -24.68 -2.16 4.94
N TYR A 16 -24.79 -0.86 4.96
CA TYR A 16 -24.51 0.11 6.02
C TYR A 16 -25.19 -0.13 7.40
N LYS A 17 -25.84 -1.26 7.59
CA LYS A 17 -26.48 -1.61 8.87
C LYS A 17 -25.58 -2.54 9.69
N GLY A 18 -24.56 -1.95 10.34
CA GLY A 18 -23.78 -2.67 11.35
C GLY A 18 -22.98 -3.86 10.84
N GLY A 19 -22.67 -3.89 9.55
CA GLY A 19 -21.88 -4.94 8.93
C GLY A 19 -20.48 -4.99 9.52
N ARG A 20 -19.99 -6.18 9.80
CA ARG A 20 -18.59 -6.40 10.21
C ARG A 20 -17.67 -5.91 9.08
N PRO A 21 -16.53 -5.30 9.41
CA PRO A 21 -15.55 -4.95 8.38
C PRO A 21 -15.21 -6.19 7.55
N VAL A 22 -15.09 -6.00 6.25
CA VAL A 22 -14.67 -7.07 5.33
C VAL A 22 -13.34 -7.62 5.82
N MET A 23 -13.34 -8.86 6.27
CA MET A 23 -12.16 -9.53 6.73
C MET A 23 -11.55 -10.34 5.59
N PRO A 24 -10.22 -10.30 5.41
CA PRO A 24 -9.58 -11.19 4.44
C PRO A 24 -9.98 -12.65 4.70
N GLY A 25 -10.35 -13.38 3.66
CA GLY A 25 -10.68 -14.80 3.73
C GLY A 25 -9.44 -15.70 3.84
N GLY A 26 -9.67 -17.01 4.05
CA GLY A 26 -8.61 -18.02 4.08
C GLY A 26 -8.07 -18.34 5.47
N GLU A 27 -7.20 -19.34 5.53
CA GLU A 27 -6.53 -19.76 6.75
C GLU A 27 -5.55 -18.70 7.24
N VAL A 28 -5.54 -18.43 8.54
CA VAL A 28 -4.56 -17.52 9.16
C VAL A 28 -3.25 -18.29 9.31
N LEU A 29 -2.30 -18.04 8.42
CA LEU A 29 -0.97 -18.62 8.48
C LEU A 29 -0.13 -18.01 9.60
N TYR A 30 -0.30 -16.71 9.82
CA TYR A 30 0.45 -15.95 10.81
C TYR A 30 -0.30 -14.68 11.15
N GLN A 31 -0.35 -14.35 12.43
CA GLN A 31 -0.92 -13.11 12.93
C GLN A 31 -0.05 -12.57 14.06
N ASP A 32 0.42 -11.34 13.92
CA ASP A 32 0.97 -10.55 15.02
C ASP A 32 0.15 -9.27 15.12
N VAL A 33 -0.50 -9.06 16.24
CA VAL A 33 -1.42 -7.92 16.45
C VAL A 33 -0.91 -6.91 17.47
N ASP A 34 0.11 -7.30 18.23
CA ASP A 34 0.42 -6.61 19.47
C ASP A 34 1.73 -5.81 19.42
N ARG A 35 2.47 -5.88 18.31
CA ARG A 35 3.78 -5.22 18.23
C ARG A 35 4.04 -4.58 16.88
N ILE A 36 4.85 -3.55 16.94
CA ILE A 36 5.48 -2.93 15.77
C ILE A 36 6.44 -3.96 15.14
N GLY A 37 6.33 -4.17 13.85
CA GLY A 37 7.16 -5.13 13.12
C GLY A 37 8.62 -4.70 12.93
N TRP A 38 9.06 -3.61 13.56
CA TRP A 38 10.40 -3.07 13.50
C TRP A 38 10.86 -2.55 14.86
N THR A 39 12.16 -2.66 15.15
CA THR A 39 12.80 -2.04 16.31
C THR A 39 14.24 -1.64 15.99
N VAL A 40 14.76 -0.66 16.74
CA VAL A 40 16.16 -0.24 16.73
C VAL A 40 16.92 -0.75 17.97
N ASP A 41 16.19 -1.34 18.90
CA ASP A 41 16.70 -1.91 20.13
C ASP A 41 16.82 -3.42 20.03
N SER A 42 17.36 -4.07 21.06
CA SER A 42 17.50 -5.52 21.07
C SER A 42 16.14 -6.22 20.88
N PRO A 43 16.05 -7.19 19.95
CA PRO A 43 14.80 -7.86 19.65
C PRO A 43 14.20 -8.57 20.86
N GLY A 44 12.92 -8.38 21.10
CA GLY A 44 12.19 -9.00 22.22
C GLY A 44 12.34 -8.29 23.54
N ALA A 45 13.11 -7.22 23.64
CA ALA A 45 12.99 -6.27 24.75
C ALA A 45 11.59 -5.61 24.73
N ALA A 46 11.11 -5.18 25.89
CA ALA A 46 9.91 -4.37 25.92
C ALA A 46 10.16 -3.10 25.09
N ASP A 47 9.33 -2.89 24.06
CA ASP A 47 9.46 -1.71 23.22
C ASP A 47 8.87 -0.52 23.96
N GLU A 48 9.70 0.13 24.75
CA GLU A 48 9.34 1.36 25.45
C GLU A 48 9.38 2.59 24.53
N SER A 49 10.04 2.47 23.37
CA SER A 49 10.19 3.58 22.43
C SER A 49 8.93 3.88 21.61
N GLY A 50 7.96 2.96 21.61
CA GLY A 50 6.72 3.10 20.87
C GLY A 50 6.96 3.28 19.37
N TRP A 51 6.12 4.09 18.71
CA TRP A 51 6.19 4.38 17.27
C TRP A 51 7.28 5.41 16.89
N GLY A 52 8.01 5.97 17.86
CA GLY A 52 8.92 7.10 17.64
C GLY A 52 10.05 6.86 16.64
N HIS A 53 10.44 5.60 16.44
CA HIS A 53 11.49 5.23 15.47
C HIS A 53 10.95 4.90 14.07
N LEU A 54 9.63 4.90 13.88
CA LEU A 54 8.97 4.62 12.61
C LEU A 54 8.32 5.88 12.03
N ARG A 55 8.55 6.13 10.75
CA ARG A 55 7.90 7.21 10.03
C ARG A 55 7.41 6.72 8.66
N PHE A 56 6.10 6.71 8.45
CA PHE A 56 5.54 6.42 7.14
C PHE A 56 5.87 7.54 6.15
N ARG A 57 6.31 7.16 4.94
CA ARG A 57 6.72 8.08 3.87
C ARG A 57 5.78 8.04 2.66
N GLY A 58 4.97 7.00 2.54
CA GLY A 58 4.03 6.85 1.44
C GLY A 58 4.05 5.45 0.84
N LEU A 59 3.33 5.32 -0.24
CA LEU A 59 3.26 4.09 -1.02
C LEU A 59 3.32 4.41 -2.53
N HIS A 60 3.86 3.47 -3.29
CA HIS A 60 3.93 3.55 -4.74
C HIS A 60 3.17 2.36 -5.33
N VAL A 61 2.13 2.67 -6.09
CA VAL A 61 1.29 1.65 -6.74
C VAL A 61 1.76 1.46 -8.18
N HIS A 62 2.12 0.23 -8.53
CA HIS A 62 2.51 -0.14 -9.88
C HIS A 62 1.74 -1.40 -10.27
N GLU A 63 0.66 -1.24 -11.03
CA GLU A 63 -0.29 -2.31 -11.36
C GLU A 63 -0.88 -2.96 -10.11
N ARG A 64 -0.56 -4.24 -9.88
CA ARG A 64 -1.00 -5.03 -8.71
C ARG A 64 0.03 -5.09 -7.58
N ARG A 65 1.11 -4.34 -7.69
CA ARG A 65 2.20 -4.28 -6.71
C ARG A 65 2.17 -2.96 -5.97
N VAL A 66 2.50 -2.99 -4.70
CA VAL A 66 2.59 -1.80 -3.87
C VAL A 66 3.93 -1.81 -3.15
N VAL A 67 4.75 -0.81 -3.39
CA VAL A 67 5.98 -0.57 -2.63
C VAL A 67 5.64 0.38 -1.50
N LEU A 68 5.86 -0.07 -0.26
CA LEU A 68 5.71 0.75 0.93
C LEU A 68 7.01 1.51 1.19
N GLY A 69 6.90 2.81 1.44
CA GLY A 69 8.00 3.67 1.84
C GLY A 69 7.85 4.09 3.28
N TYR A 70 8.88 3.88 4.09
CA TYR A 70 8.91 4.32 5.48
C TYR A 70 10.36 4.46 5.97
N GLU A 71 10.52 4.92 7.18
CA GLU A 71 11.82 5.11 7.81
C GLU A 71 11.84 4.39 9.14
N VAL A 72 12.96 3.74 9.44
CA VAL A 72 13.21 3.03 10.69
C VAL A 72 14.53 3.49 11.26
N GLY A 73 14.50 4.12 12.42
CA GLY A 73 15.72 4.59 13.08
C GLY A 73 16.60 5.48 12.20
N GLY A 74 16.00 6.32 11.37
CA GLY A 74 16.70 7.20 10.43
C GLY A 74 17.12 6.55 9.10
N ARG A 75 16.88 5.24 8.92
CA ARG A 75 17.14 4.52 7.67
C ARG A 75 15.88 4.43 6.82
N GLU A 76 16.00 4.85 5.56
CA GLU A 76 14.89 4.69 4.60
C GLU A 76 14.67 3.22 4.29
N VAL A 77 13.40 2.79 4.27
CA VAL A 77 13.01 1.43 3.90
C VAL A 77 12.01 1.45 2.76
N ARG A 78 12.29 0.65 1.75
CA ARG A 78 11.38 0.32 0.67
C ARG A 78 11.03 -1.16 0.79
N GLU A 79 9.76 -1.45 0.91
CA GLU A 79 9.26 -2.81 1.07
C GLU A 79 8.24 -3.16 0.00
N LEU A 80 8.49 -4.25 -0.71
CA LEU A 80 7.52 -4.87 -1.60
C LEU A 80 7.04 -6.17 -0.95
N PRO A 81 5.86 -6.17 -0.35
CA PRO A 81 5.22 -7.40 0.12
C PRO A 81 4.75 -8.23 -1.06
N GLY A 82 4.78 -9.53 -0.91
CA GLY A 82 4.36 -10.46 -1.95
C GLY A 82 3.90 -11.80 -1.39
N VAL A 83 3.42 -12.63 -2.29
CA VAL A 83 3.05 -14.01 -1.99
C VAL A 83 4.19 -14.93 -2.43
N ALA A 84 4.53 -15.91 -1.60
CA ALA A 84 5.56 -16.89 -1.95
C ALA A 84 5.10 -17.77 -3.12
N PRO A 85 6.04 -18.31 -3.92
CA PRO A 85 5.71 -19.25 -4.98
C PRO A 85 4.82 -20.39 -4.47
N GLY A 86 3.81 -20.76 -5.24
CA GLY A 86 2.82 -21.75 -4.83
C GLY A 86 1.72 -21.26 -3.89
N GLY A 87 1.67 -19.96 -3.60
CA GLY A 87 0.59 -19.34 -2.81
C GLY A 87 0.65 -19.62 -1.31
N LYS A 88 1.64 -20.36 -0.84
CA LYS A 88 1.76 -20.79 0.57
C LYS A 88 2.82 -19.96 1.30
N GLY A 89 2.42 -18.82 1.84
CA GLY A 89 3.28 -17.95 2.61
C GLY A 89 3.47 -16.57 1.99
N VAL A 90 4.31 -15.77 2.61
CA VAL A 90 4.53 -14.38 2.22
C VAL A 90 6.01 -14.10 1.97
N THR A 91 6.26 -13.13 1.13
CA THR A 91 7.59 -12.59 0.88
C THR A 91 7.63 -11.11 1.23
N ARG A 92 8.77 -10.64 1.68
CA ARG A 92 9.06 -9.24 1.90
C ARG A 92 10.39 -8.93 1.23
N GLN A 93 10.35 -8.27 0.10
CA GLN A 93 11.55 -7.74 -0.52
C GLN A 93 11.83 -6.37 0.08
N LEU A 94 13.00 -6.21 0.65
CA LEU A 94 13.40 -5.01 1.37
C LEU A 94 14.63 -4.37 0.73
N LYS A 95 14.61 -3.05 0.63
CA LYS A 95 15.78 -2.22 0.40
C LYS A 95 15.86 -1.23 1.55
N VAL A 96 16.90 -1.37 2.37
CA VAL A 96 17.11 -0.57 3.57
C VAL A 96 18.30 0.35 3.32
N GLY A 97 18.09 1.64 3.38
CA GLY A 97 19.09 2.67 3.13
C GLY A 97 20.28 2.61 4.07
N PRO A 98 21.31 3.40 3.80
CA PRO A 98 22.50 3.47 4.66
C PRO A 98 22.15 3.91 6.08
N GLY A 99 23.01 3.60 7.03
CA GLY A 99 22.87 4.02 8.43
C GLY A 99 23.85 3.34 9.35
N SER A 100 24.10 3.96 10.49
CA SER A 100 25.12 3.54 11.47
C SER A 100 24.58 2.60 12.57
N ARG A 101 23.27 2.32 12.56
CA ARG A 101 22.63 1.45 13.57
C ARG A 101 22.05 0.20 12.92
N THR A 102 22.12 -0.91 13.63
CA THR A 102 21.34 -2.10 13.29
C THR A 102 19.86 -1.79 13.45
N VAL A 103 19.05 -2.24 12.49
CA VAL A 103 17.59 -2.23 12.57
C VAL A 103 17.08 -3.66 12.48
N TYR A 104 16.01 -3.96 13.18
CA TYR A 104 15.47 -5.32 13.27
C TYR A 104 14.06 -5.35 12.72
N CYS A 105 13.83 -6.30 11.83
CA CYS A 105 12.53 -6.55 11.21
C CYS A 105 11.95 -7.87 11.75
N LEU A 106 10.78 -7.82 12.36
CA LEU A 106 10.07 -9.01 12.79
C LEU A 106 9.70 -9.86 11.57
N ALA A 107 10.13 -11.10 11.56
CA ALA A 107 9.86 -12.04 10.49
C ALA A 107 8.83 -13.13 10.88
N GLY A 108 8.77 -13.52 12.13
CA GLY A 108 7.77 -14.50 12.58
C GLY A 108 7.94 -14.91 14.02
N ARG A 109 6.82 -15.20 14.65
CA ARG A 109 6.77 -15.62 16.05
C ARG A 109 6.20 -17.03 16.22
N ASP A 110 5.38 -17.43 15.28
CA ASP A 110 4.69 -18.71 15.31
C ASP A 110 5.61 -19.87 14.90
N GLU A 111 5.60 -20.95 15.67
CA GLU A 111 6.37 -22.15 15.38
C GLU A 111 5.89 -22.89 14.13
N ARG A 112 4.68 -22.64 13.68
CA ARG A 112 4.10 -23.21 12.46
C ARG A 112 4.72 -22.64 11.17
N VAL A 113 5.51 -21.57 11.28
CA VAL A 113 6.16 -20.97 10.12
C VAL A 113 7.68 -21.07 10.21
N THR A 114 8.33 -21.09 9.07
CA THR A 114 9.79 -20.98 8.91
C THR A 114 10.13 -19.67 8.26
N VAL A 115 11.30 -19.12 8.61
CA VAL A 115 11.80 -17.87 8.04
C VAL A 115 13.04 -18.17 7.20
N GLY A 116 13.01 -17.77 5.94
CA GLY A 116 14.15 -17.78 5.04
C GLY A 116 14.64 -16.37 4.76
N LEU A 117 15.95 -16.20 4.68
CA LEU A 117 16.60 -14.94 4.37
C LEU A 117 17.55 -15.11 3.20
N GLU A 118 17.45 -14.25 2.22
CA GLU A 118 18.40 -14.11 1.13
C GLU A 118 18.90 -12.68 1.10
N THR A 119 20.18 -12.47 1.37
CA THR A 119 20.81 -11.15 1.30
C THR A 119 21.52 -11.00 -0.03
N ARG A 120 21.17 -9.99 -0.81
CA ARG A 120 21.74 -9.70 -2.13
C ARG A 120 22.83 -8.65 -2.09
N ARG A 121 22.69 -7.70 -1.19
CA ARG A 121 23.66 -6.65 -0.93
C ARG A 121 23.67 -6.31 0.54
N GLY A 122 24.83 -5.96 1.09
CA GLY A 122 24.98 -5.63 2.50
C GLY A 122 25.03 -6.87 3.39
N ALA A 123 24.70 -6.71 4.67
CA ALA A 123 24.73 -7.77 5.66
C ALA A 123 23.43 -7.81 6.46
N ALA A 124 22.83 -9.00 6.53
CA ALA A 124 21.66 -9.26 7.36
C ALA A 124 21.70 -10.73 7.84
N ARG A 125 21.10 -10.98 9.00
CA ARG A 125 21.02 -12.32 9.59
C ARG A 125 19.73 -12.51 10.37
N ILE A 126 19.29 -13.76 10.52
CA ILE A 126 18.16 -14.09 11.39
C ILE A 126 18.68 -14.20 12.82
N VAL A 127 17.97 -13.58 13.74
CA VAL A 127 18.22 -13.67 15.19
C VAL A 127 16.93 -14.06 15.91
N THR A 128 17.09 -14.74 17.05
CA THR A 128 15.96 -15.03 17.93
C THR A 128 15.93 -13.99 19.03
N GLY A 129 14.79 -13.33 19.19
CA GLY A 129 14.58 -12.38 20.28
C GLY A 129 14.38 -13.08 21.62
N ALA A 130 14.43 -12.32 22.68
CA ALA A 130 14.19 -12.83 24.05
C ALA A 130 12.77 -13.42 24.21
N ASP A 131 11.84 -13.00 23.37
CA ASP A 131 10.46 -13.49 23.29
C ASP A 131 10.28 -14.73 22.39
N GLY A 132 11.37 -15.32 21.89
CA GLY A 132 11.38 -16.45 20.96
C GLY A 132 11.01 -16.10 19.52
N ALA A 133 10.68 -14.84 19.22
CA ALA A 133 10.39 -14.39 17.87
C ALA A 133 11.65 -14.38 17.00
N ARG A 134 11.48 -14.63 15.71
CA ARG A 134 12.54 -14.53 14.70
C ARG A 134 12.52 -13.14 14.07
N TRP A 135 13.66 -12.51 14.14
CA TRP A 135 13.90 -11.17 13.59
C TRP A 135 14.99 -11.25 12.54
N VAL A 136 14.93 -10.35 11.59
CA VAL A 136 16.03 -10.09 10.66
C VAL A 136 16.77 -8.87 11.16
N ALA A 137 18.00 -9.07 11.63
CA ALA A 137 18.93 -8.01 11.96
C ALA A 137 19.60 -7.53 10.67
N ILE A 138 19.47 -6.25 10.37
CA ILE A 138 20.05 -5.58 9.20
C ILE A 138 21.17 -4.67 9.70
N GLU A 139 22.38 -5.06 9.40
CA GLU A 139 23.59 -4.44 9.96
C GLU A 139 23.79 -3.01 9.45
N PRO A 140 24.55 -2.18 10.18
CA PRO A 140 25.00 -0.88 9.70
C PRO A 140 25.69 -0.98 8.35
N SER A 141 25.47 -0.01 7.49
CA SER A 141 26.09 0.01 6.17
C SER A 141 26.11 1.43 5.60
N GLU A 142 27.16 1.77 4.86
CA GLU A 142 27.26 3.00 4.08
C GLU A 142 26.48 2.93 2.76
N GLN A 143 26.07 1.73 2.36
CA GLN A 143 25.25 1.49 1.17
C GLN A 143 23.94 0.84 1.55
N ALA A 144 22.98 0.88 0.63
CA ALA A 144 21.70 0.21 0.85
C ALA A 144 21.89 -1.31 0.96
N THR A 145 21.22 -1.92 1.93
CA THR A 145 21.11 -3.38 2.09
C THR A 145 19.87 -3.86 1.36
N GLU A 146 20.04 -4.88 0.52
CA GLU A 146 18.95 -5.48 -0.26
C GLU A 146 18.78 -6.94 0.13
N LEU A 147 17.57 -7.31 0.52
CA LEU A 147 17.26 -8.64 1.02
C LEU A 147 15.83 -9.10 0.68
N LEU A 148 15.63 -10.40 0.73
CA LEU A 148 14.33 -11.03 0.58
C LEU A 148 14.08 -11.94 1.80
N VAL A 149 13.05 -11.61 2.54
CA VAL A 149 12.54 -12.42 3.66
C VAL A 149 11.37 -13.26 3.16
N ARG A 150 11.38 -14.54 3.48
CA ARG A 150 10.27 -15.47 3.21
C ARG A 150 9.74 -16.02 4.51
N VAL A 151 8.43 -15.98 4.68
CA VAL A 151 7.73 -16.61 5.82
C VAL A 151 6.81 -17.65 5.26
N LEU A 152 7.14 -18.91 5.49
CA LEU A 152 6.46 -20.07 4.90
C LEU A 152 5.95 -21.00 6.00
N PRO A 153 4.87 -21.75 5.77
CA PRO A 153 4.46 -22.83 6.67
C PRO A 153 5.62 -23.83 6.86
N ARG A 154 5.72 -24.39 8.06
CA ARG A 154 6.71 -25.42 8.35
C ARG A 154 6.56 -26.60 7.36
N GLY A 155 7.67 -27.09 6.86
CA GLY A 155 7.70 -28.18 5.87
C GLY A 155 7.58 -27.72 4.42
N VAL A 156 7.33 -26.44 4.16
CA VAL A 156 7.39 -25.88 2.81
C VAL A 156 8.82 -25.45 2.50
N ALA A 157 9.36 -25.90 1.38
CA ALA A 157 10.71 -25.57 0.97
C ALA A 157 10.80 -24.08 0.54
N HIS A 158 11.91 -23.44 0.92
CA HIS A 158 12.23 -22.08 0.49
C HIS A 158 12.77 -22.12 -0.95
N ALA A 159 11.89 -22.07 -1.94
CA ALA A 159 12.30 -21.94 -3.34
C ALA A 159 12.82 -20.52 -3.62
N GLY A 160 13.79 -20.42 -4.54
CA GLY A 160 14.26 -19.13 -5.04
C GLY A 160 13.11 -18.31 -5.65
N GLY A 161 13.08 -17.01 -5.42
CA GLY A 161 12.09 -16.11 -6.00
C GLY A 161 12.77 -15.05 -6.86
N LYS A 162 12.10 -14.65 -7.95
CA LYS A 162 12.51 -13.45 -8.69
C LYS A 162 12.20 -12.23 -7.82
N THR A 163 13.14 -11.33 -7.69
CA THR A 163 12.90 -10.02 -7.07
C THR A 163 12.69 -8.98 -8.16
N ALA A 164 11.94 -7.97 -7.83
CA ALA A 164 11.73 -6.81 -8.69
C ALA A 164 12.79 -5.73 -8.43
N GLU A 165 13.08 -4.94 -9.43
CA GLU A 165 13.82 -3.69 -9.24
C GLU A 165 12.87 -2.67 -8.60
N LEU A 166 13.05 -2.41 -7.29
CA LEU A 166 12.14 -1.54 -6.53
C LEU A 166 12.13 -0.11 -7.08
N GLY A 167 13.26 0.35 -7.63
CA GLY A 167 13.36 1.68 -8.24
C GLY A 167 12.40 1.88 -9.40
N GLU A 168 12.24 0.88 -10.26
CA GLU A 168 11.33 0.93 -11.40
C GLU A 168 9.86 1.01 -10.94
N LEU A 169 9.52 0.31 -9.86
CA LEU A 169 8.16 0.30 -9.33
C LEU A 169 7.77 1.64 -8.67
N MET A 170 8.76 2.43 -8.26
CA MET A 170 8.52 3.71 -7.58
C MET A 170 8.12 4.83 -8.53
N GLY A 171 8.41 4.71 -9.82
CA GLY A 171 7.99 5.66 -10.85
C GLY A 171 6.47 5.67 -11.11
N GLY A 172 5.75 4.79 -10.47
CA GLY A 172 4.33 4.56 -10.70
C GLY A 172 4.08 3.63 -11.89
N GLY A 173 2.92 3.01 -11.91
CA GLY A 173 2.48 2.13 -12.98
C GLY A 173 1.68 2.87 -14.06
N PRO A 174 1.28 2.16 -15.11
CA PRO A 174 0.34 2.70 -16.08
C PRO A 174 -0.95 3.14 -15.38
N ARG A 175 -1.62 4.12 -15.97
CA ARG A 175 -2.91 4.57 -15.45
C ARG A 175 -3.87 3.39 -15.38
N ARG A 176 -4.44 3.15 -14.22
CA ARG A 176 -5.46 2.11 -14.02
C ARG A 176 -6.70 2.37 -14.87
N TRP A 177 -7.04 3.64 -15.05
CA TRP A 177 -8.17 4.12 -15.82
C TRP A 177 -7.67 5.09 -16.91
N PRO A 178 -7.22 4.56 -18.06
CA PRO A 178 -6.59 5.38 -19.11
C PRO A 178 -7.59 6.15 -19.97
N VAL A 179 -8.85 5.70 -20.02
CA VAL A 179 -9.88 6.33 -20.87
C VAL A 179 -10.51 7.51 -20.13
N GLU A 180 -10.49 8.66 -20.75
CA GLU A 180 -11.20 9.84 -20.26
C GLU A 180 -12.69 9.71 -20.56
N ILE A 181 -13.51 10.09 -19.58
CA ILE A 181 -14.97 10.06 -19.73
C ILE A 181 -15.42 11.47 -20.05
N GLN A 182 -16.11 11.63 -21.16
CA GLN A 182 -16.68 12.92 -21.55
C GLN A 182 -18.16 12.97 -21.14
N THR A 183 -18.57 14.09 -20.55
CA THR A 183 -19.95 14.36 -20.16
C THR A 183 -20.39 15.74 -20.63
N ALA A 184 -21.66 16.05 -20.46
CA ALA A 184 -22.20 17.36 -20.83
C ALA A 184 -22.29 18.32 -19.65
N VAL A 185 -22.15 19.60 -19.94
CA VAL A 185 -22.53 20.68 -19.04
C VAL A 185 -23.83 21.28 -19.55
N ALA A 186 -24.83 21.36 -18.71
CA ALA A 186 -26.06 22.08 -19.00
C ALA A 186 -25.99 23.48 -18.36
N PRO A 187 -25.84 24.55 -19.15
CA PRO A 187 -25.75 25.90 -18.63
C PRO A 187 -27.04 26.31 -17.91
N GLY A 188 -26.91 26.88 -16.74
CA GLY A 188 -28.01 27.41 -15.96
C GLY A 188 -28.49 28.76 -16.51
N LYS A 189 -29.79 29.04 -16.34
CA LYS A 189 -30.34 30.37 -16.62
C LYS A 189 -30.02 31.28 -15.45
N PRO A 190 -29.61 32.55 -15.72
CA PRO A 190 -29.38 33.52 -14.66
C PRO A 190 -30.67 33.80 -13.87
N VAL A 191 -30.58 33.67 -12.55
CA VAL A 191 -31.67 34.04 -11.63
C VAL A 191 -31.06 34.94 -10.54
N GLN A 192 -31.53 36.15 -10.41
CA GLN A 192 -31.06 37.14 -9.41
C GLN A 192 -29.54 37.34 -9.39
N GLY A 193 -28.89 37.32 -10.56
CA GLY A 193 -27.45 37.54 -10.69
C GLY A 193 -26.58 36.28 -10.54
N TYR A 194 -27.18 35.12 -10.33
CA TYR A 194 -26.49 33.84 -10.28
C TYR A 194 -26.94 32.89 -11.40
N ALA A 195 -26.03 32.07 -11.91
CA ALA A 195 -26.32 30.97 -12.80
C ALA A 195 -25.72 29.70 -12.20
N ALA A 196 -26.47 28.60 -12.19
CA ALA A 196 -26.00 27.31 -11.72
C ALA A 196 -25.87 26.35 -12.92
N ASP A 197 -24.66 26.05 -13.34
CA ASP A 197 -24.40 25.06 -14.37
C ASP A 197 -24.45 23.66 -13.80
N LEU A 198 -25.07 22.74 -14.52
CA LEU A 198 -25.18 21.36 -14.12
C LEU A 198 -24.17 20.51 -14.89
N LEU A 199 -23.22 19.89 -14.17
CA LEU A 199 -22.31 18.90 -14.73
C LEU A 199 -22.96 17.52 -14.64
N THR A 200 -23.04 16.83 -15.78
CA THR A 200 -23.65 15.50 -15.82
C THR A 200 -22.69 14.45 -15.21
N VAL A 201 -23.16 13.73 -14.23
CA VAL A 201 -22.41 12.62 -13.61
C VAL A 201 -22.49 11.39 -14.52
N PRO A 202 -21.35 10.80 -14.97
CA PRO A 202 -21.35 9.64 -15.87
C PRO A 202 -21.67 8.35 -15.11
N LEU A 203 -22.96 8.12 -14.81
CA LEU A 203 -23.41 6.93 -14.09
C LEU A 203 -23.11 5.65 -14.87
N ALA A 204 -23.25 5.68 -16.21
CA ALA A 204 -22.77 4.64 -17.10
C ALA A 204 -21.35 5.00 -17.55
N ASN A 205 -20.36 4.19 -17.18
CA ASN A 205 -18.97 4.44 -17.50
C ASN A 205 -18.21 3.11 -17.75
N PRO A 206 -17.10 3.15 -18.54
CA PRO A 206 -16.39 1.92 -18.94
C PRO A 206 -15.71 1.18 -17.80
N TYR A 207 -15.65 1.78 -16.61
CA TYR A 207 -14.98 1.22 -15.44
C TYR A 207 -15.94 0.55 -14.46
N GLY A 208 -17.26 0.64 -14.70
CA GLY A 208 -18.25 0.18 -13.76
C GLY A 208 -18.20 0.89 -12.40
N SER A 209 -17.59 2.08 -12.36
CA SER A 209 -17.48 2.86 -11.13
C SER A 209 -18.83 3.44 -10.73
N TRP A 210 -19.20 3.27 -9.48
CA TRP A 210 -20.41 3.85 -8.94
C TRP A 210 -20.19 5.31 -8.56
N MET A 211 -20.61 6.21 -9.44
CA MET A 211 -20.40 7.66 -9.33
C MET A 211 -21.27 8.34 -8.26
N ARG A 212 -21.28 7.80 -7.06
CA ARG A 212 -21.95 8.44 -5.93
C ARG A 212 -21.02 9.45 -5.29
N ILE A 213 -21.20 10.72 -5.65
CA ILE A 213 -20.34 11.82 -5.21
C ILE A 213 -20.45 11.99 -3.70
N SER A 214 -19.31 12.13 -3.03
CA SER A 214 -19.20 12.34 -1.59
C SER A 214 -18.60 13.68 -1.21
N ALA A 215 -17.66 14.20 -2.00
CA ALA A 215 -17.04 15.51 -1.79
C ALA A 215 -16.46 16.05 -3.09
N MET A 216 -16.22 17.36 -3.11
CA MET A 216 -15.51 18.03 -4.20
C MET A 216 -14.65 19.16 -3.65
N ASP A 217 -13.59 19.48 -4.39
CA ASP A 217 -12.73 20.63 -4.14
C ASP A 217 -12.15 21.14 -5.46
N PHE A 218 -11.68 22.38 -5.48
CA PHE A 218 -11.23 23.06 -6.69
C PHE A 218 -9.72 23.28 -6.65
N PHE A 219 -9.06 23.00 -7.77
CA PHE A 219 -7.67 23.42 -7.98
C PHE A 219 -7.61 24.88 -8.42
N GLU A 220 -6.47 25.52 -8.19
CA GLU A 220 -6.20 26.89 -8.63
C GLU A 220 -6.33 27.08 -10.15
N ASP A 221 -6.10 26.02 -10.92
CA ASP A 221 -6.23 26.02 -12.39
C ASP A 221 -7.67 25.79 -12.89
N GLY A 222 -8.64 25.74 -11.98
CA GLY A 222 -10.07 25.58 -12.29
C GLY A 222 -10.52 24.13 -12.51
N ARG A 223 -9.65 23.13 -12.39
CA ARG A 223 -10.05 21.73 -12.35
C ARG A 223 -10.78 21.42 -11.04
N ILE A 224 -11.58 20.39 -11.05
CA ILE A 224 -12.35 19.98 -9.89
C ILE A 224 -11.91 18.56 -9.49
N ALA A 225 -11.54 18.34 -8.24
CA ALA A 225 -11.40 17.02 -7.66
C ALA A 225 -12.76 16.58 -7.13
N VAL A 226 -13.21 15.39 -7.53
CA VAL A 226 -14.48 14.80 -7.11
C VAL A 226 -14.22 13.42 -6.53
N SER A 227 -14.58 13.21 -5.28
CA SER A 227 -14.50 11.88 -4.65
C SER A 227 -15.85 11.18 -4.65
N THR A 228 -15.80 9.84 -4.64
CA THR A 228 -16.99 8.99 -4.56
C THR A 228 -17.02 8.20 -3.25
N LEU A 229 -18.18 7.74 -2.84
CA LEU A 229 -18.35 6.84 -1.68
C LEU A 229 -17.64 5.49 -1.89
N SER A 230 -17.35 5.11 -3.13
CA SER A 230 -16.60 3.90 -3.46
C SER A 230 -15.09 4.05 -3.28
N GLY A 231 -14.61 5.26 -2.96
CA GLY A 231 -13.19 5.55 -2.74
C GLY A 231 -12.43 5.99 -3.99
N ASP A 232 -13.11 6.24 -5.11
CA ASP A 232 -12.50 6.80 -6.31
C ASP A 232 -12.32 8.31 -6.18
N VAL A 233 -11.28 8.85 -6.83
CA VAL A 233 -11.11 10.29 -7.01
C VAL A 233 -10.99 10.58 -8.50
N TRP A 234 -11.81 11.49 -8.99
CA TRP A 234 -11.87 11.90 -10.38
C TRP A 234 -11.42 13.36 -10.50
N ILE A 235 -10.65 13.65 -11.54
CA ILE A 235 -10.30 15.03 -11.89
C ILE A 235 -11.19 15.42 -13.06
N VAL A 236 -12.00 16.44 -12.84
CA VAL A 236 -12.91 16.99 -13.84
C VAL A 236 -12.32 18.26 -14.42
N THR A 237 -12.20 18.31 -15.73
CA THR A 237 -11.85 19.52 -16.46
C THR A 237 -13.09 20.03 -17.18
N VAL A 238 -13.54 21.22 -16.83
CA VAL A 238 -14.64 21.87 -17.55
C VAL A 238 -14.06 22.57 -18.77
N GLY A 239 -14.37 22.04 -19.96
CA GLY A 239 -13.95 22.65 -21.22
C GLY A 239 -14.68 23.99 -21.43
N LYS A 240 -13.99 24.96 -22.05
CA LYS A 240 -14.67 26.14 -22.60
C LYS A 240 -15.58 25.63 -23.72
N GLY A 241 -16.88 25.77 -23.58
CA GLY A 241 -17.85 25.42 -24.62
C GLY A 241 -17.53 26.15 -25.94
N PRO A 242 -18.02 25.64 -27.09
CA PRO A 242 -17.90 26.33 -28.34
C PRO A 242 -18.66 27.66 -28.24
N GLY A 243 -17.94 28.77 -28.02
CA GLY A 243 -18.50 30.10 -27.87
C GLY A 243 -17.88 30.97 -26.79
N ALA A 244 -17.04 30.44 -25.90
CA ALA A 244 -16.26 31.26 -24.96
C ALA A 244 -15.05 31.86 -25.72
N GLY A 245 -15.31 32.82 -26.56
CA GLY A 245 -14.28 33.65 -27.20
C GLY A 245 -13.49 34.37 -26.13
N ALA A 246 -12.18 34.50 -26.39
CA ALA A 246 -11.28 35.35 -25.64
C ALA A 246 -11.89 36.76 -25.45
N ALA A 247 -12.02 37.19 -24.22
CA ALA A 247 -12.11 38.59 -23.83
C ALA A 247 -10.79 38.93 -23.12
#